data_cb014967b42ce9c4acf7b95e971cc702
#
_entry.id   cb014967b42ce9c4acf7b95e971cc702
#
_cell.length_a   1.000
_cell.length_b   1.000
_cell.length_c   1.000
_cell.angle_alpha   90.00
_cell.angle_beta   90.00
_cell.angle_gamma   90.00
#
_symmetry.space_group_name_H-M   'P 1'
#
loop_
_entity.id
_entity.type
_entity.pdbx_description
1 polymer ?
#
loop_
_entity_poly.entity_id
_entity_poly.type
_entity_poly.pdbx_seq_one_letter_code
_entity_poly.pdbx_strand_id
1 'polypeptide(L)'
;ARRVFPPAAPRDLLSFGSQHHTHVIFMHANPGNVFMVVAPSGAGKSSLVKALLSQDPAILLSVSCTTRAPRPGEEDGREYRFIGADEFKQLREEQRLLEWAEVHGNFYGTPRDPIDAATREGRDVLLEIDWQGARQVRQRFPAAIGIFVLPPSIEELESRLKARGQD
;
A
#
# COMPACT_ATOMS: atom_id res chain seq x y z
N ALA A 1 -29.03 -18.98 15.14
CA ALA A 1 -28.26 -19.99 15.86
C ALA A 1 -26.87 -19.43 16.09
N ARG A 2 -26.56 -19.06 17.35
CA ARG A 2 -25.21 -18.60 17.78
C ARG A 2 -24.32 -19.81 17.89
N ARG A 3 -23.20 -19.84 17.19
CA ARG A 3 -22.14 -20.85 17.42
C ARG A 3 -21.38 -20.44 18.69
N VAL A 4 -21.48 -21.31 19.71
CA VAL A 4 -20.68 -21.24 20.95
C VAL A 4 -19.38 -22.01 20.72
N PHE A 5 -18.23 -21.34 20.90
CA PHE A 5 -16.93 -22.01 20.90
C PHE A 5 -16.67 -22.58 22.29
N PRO A 6 -16.11 -23.79 22.41
CA PRO A 6 -15.74 -24.35 23.71
C PRO A 6 -14.51 -23.63 24.29
N PRO A 7 -14.39 -23.54 25.63
CA PRO A 7 -13.24 -22.93 26.28
C PRO A 7 -11.98 -23.77 26.09
N ALA A 8 -10.84 -23.11 25.91
CA ALA A 8 -9.53 -23.74 25.80
C ALA A 8 -9.15 -24.42 27.13
N ALA A 9 -8.63 -25.65 27.05
CA ALA A 9 -8.16 -26.41 28.20
C ALA A 9 -6.90 -25.78 28.83
N PRO A 10 -6.73 -25.89 30.17
CA PRO A 10 -5.55 -25.39 30.86
C PRO A 10 -4.30 -26.21 30.48
N ARG A 11 -3.20 -25.54 30.14
CA ARG A 11 -1.91 -26.15 29.88
C ARG A 11 -1.17 -26.33 31.20
N ASP A 12 -0.89 -27.60 31.51
CA ASP A 12 -0.09 -28.01 32.66
C ASP A 12 1.32 -27.38 32.62
N LEU A 13 1.71 -26.83 33.76
CA LEU A 13 3.06 -26.37 34.05
C LEU A 13 3.97 -27.59 34.21
N LEU A 14 4.82 -27.86 33.23
CA LEU A 14 5.87 -28.87 33.34
C LEU A 14 7.11 -28.24 33.99
N SER A 15 7.62 -28.97 34.97
CA SER A 15 8.74 -28.66 35.86
C SER A 15 10.04 -28.32 35.13
N PHE A 16 10.71 -27.27 35.63
CA PHE A 16 12.02 -26.82 35.17
C PHE A 16 13.12 -27.77 35.64
N GLY A 17 13.69 -28.53 34.71
CA GLY A 17 15.00 -29.14 34.84
C GLY A 17 16.07 -28.17 34.31
N SER A 18 17.09 -27.91 35.10
CA SER A 18 18.18 -26.98 34.85
C SER A 18 19.07 -27.43 33.68
N GLN A 19 18.81 -26.92 32.49
CA GLN A 19 19.78 -26.77 31.40
C GLN A 19 19.45 -25.48 30.63
N HIS A 20 20.43 -24.59 30.46
CA HIS A 20 20.29 -23.32 29.76
C HIS A 20 20.01 -23.54 28.27
N HIS A 21 18.78 -23.82 27.91
CA HIS A 21 18.31 -23.75 26.54
C HIS A 21 17.67 -22.36 26.36
N THR A 22 18.36 -21.50 25.63
CA THR A 22 17.75 -20.25 25.15
C THR A 22 16.63 -20.62 24.20
N HIS A 23 15.40 -20.66 24.71
CA HIS A 23 14.21 -20.77 23.85
C HIS A 23 14.02 -19.45 23.14
N VAL A 24 14.43 -19.37 21.88
CA VAL A 24 14.04 -18.30 20.98
C VAL A 24 12.57 -18.51 20.68
N ILE A 25 11.73 -17.76 21.38
CA ILE A 25 10.30 -17.68 21.06
C ILE A 25 10.19 -16.85 19.78
N PHE A 26 10.04 -17.51 18.63
CA PHE A 26 9.58 -16.83 17.42
C PHE A 26 8.12 -16.40 17.68
N MET A 27 7.94 -15.17 18.14
CA MET A 27 6.64 -14.53 18.06
C MET A 27 6.38 -14.32 16.57
N HIS A 28 5.51 -15.12 15.99
CA HIS A 28 4.96 -14.82 14.67
C HIS A 28 4.13 -13.56 14.87
N ALA A 29 4.72 -12.40 14.61
CA ALA A 29 3.96 -11.18 14.44
C ALA A 29 2.96 -11.45 13.30
N ASN A 30 1.69 -11.11 13.49
CA ASN A 30 0.75 -11.15 12.39
C ASN A 30 1.31 -10.27 11.27
N PRO A 31 1.29 -10.73 10.02
CA PRO A 31 1.74 -9.90 8.92
C PRO A 31 0.91 -8.62 8.88
N GLY A 32 1.55 -7.51 8.52
CA GLY A 32 0.87 -6.25 8.32
C GLY A 32 -0.15 -6.33 7.18
N ASN A 33 -1.14 -5.47 7.22
CA ASN A 33 -2.18 -5.39 6.22
C ASN A 33 -1.74 -4.51 5.03
N VAL A 34 -2.29 -4.79 3.86
CA VAL A 34 -2.15 -3.93 2.68
C VAL A 34 -3.49 -3.26 2.42
N PHE A 35 -3.50 -1.93 2.50
CA PHE A 35 -4.64 -1.09 2.15
C PHE A 35 -4.41 -0.42 0.80
N MET A 36 -5.44 -0.33 -0.02
CA MET A 36 -5.41 0.36 -1.30
C MET A 36 -6.45 1.48 -1.30
N VAL A 37 -6.01 2.72 -1.42
CA VAL A 37 -6.91 3.84 -1.69
C VAL A 37 -6.96 4.06 -3.19
N VAL A 38 -8.12 3.84 -3.76
CA VAL A 38 -8.38 3.85 -5.20
C VAL A 38 -9.37 4.97 -5.51
N ALA A 39 -9.02 5.83 -6.46
CA ALA A 39 -9.90 6.91 -6.86
C ALA A 39 -9.58 7.39 -8.28
N PRO A 40 -10.54 7.96 -9.00
CA PRO A 40 -10.24 8.73 -10.21
C PRO A 40 -9.40 9.97 -9.89
N SER A 41 -8.69 10.50 -10.91
CA SER A 41 -8.00 11.78 -10.79
C SER A 41 -8.98 12.87 -10.33
N GLY A 42 -8.54 13.75 -9.42
CA GLY A 42 -9.41 14.82 -8.89
C GLY A 42 -10.41 14.44 -7.79
N ALA A 43 -10.57 13.17 -7.44
CA ALA A 43 -11.54 12.74 -6.40
C ALA A 43 -11.13 13.08 -4.96
N GLY A 44 -9.90 13.57 -4.72
CA GLY A 44 -9.44 13.96 -3.37
C GLY A 44 -8.63 12.87 -2.65
N LYS A 45 -8.18 11.84 -3.35
CA LYS A 45 -7.40 10.71 -2.81
C LYS A 45 -6.21 11.16 -1.95
N SER A 46 -5.31 11.98 -2.50
CA SER A 46 -4.09 12.42 -1.79
C SER A 46 -4.39 13.28 -0.56
N SER A 47 -5.47 14.06 -0.57
CA SER A 47 -5.90 14.83 0.61
C SER A 47 -6.36 13.89 1.74
N LEU A 48 -7.13 12.86 1.39
CA LEU A 48 -7.57 11.83 2.35
C LEU A 48 -6.38 11.08 2.94
N VAL A 49 -5.44 10.64 2.08
CA VAL A 49 -4.24 9.92 2.51
C VAL A 49 -3.39 10.78 3.46
N LYS A 50 -3.16 12.05 3.12
CA LYS A 50 -2.43 12.98 4.00
C LYS A 50 -3.10 13.14 5.37
N ALA A 51 -4.43 13.28 5.40
CA ALA A 51 -5.18 13.39 6.66
C ALA A 51 -5.07 12.11 7.49
N LEU A 52 -5.16 10.94 6.86
CA LEU A 52 -5.01 9.65 7.54
C LEU A 52 -3.61 9.51 8.16
N LEU A 53 -2.56 9.74 7.39
CA LEU A 53 -1.18 9.59 7.86
C LEU A 53 -0.81 10.60 8.97
N SER A 54 -1.49 11.75 9.03
CA SER A 54 -1.33 12.70 10.13
C SER A 54 -1.95 12.22 11.44
N GLN A 55 -2.95 11.33 11.38
CA GLN A 55 -3.63 10.74 12.53
C GLN A 55 -2.97 9.44 12.97
N ASP A 56 -2.46 8.66 12.02
CA ASP A 56 -1.80 7.38 12.31
C ASP A 56 -0.46 7.29 11.55
N PRO A 57 0.63 7.76 12.17
CA PRO A 57 1.97 7.72 11.58
C PRO A 57 2.59 6.32 11.55
N ALA A 58 1.95 5.29 12.14
CA ALA A 58 2.43 3.91 12.08
C ALA A 58 2.17 3.28 10.70
N ILE A 59 1.21 3.80 9.95
CA ILE A 59 0.91 3.34 8.58
C ILE A 59 2.03 3.79 7.64
N LEU A 60 2.61 2.85 6.90
CA LEU A 60 3.60 3.14 5.88
C LEU A 60 2.94 3.50 4.56
N LEU A 61 3.13 4.73 4.08
CA LEU A 61 2.76 5.09 2.71
C LEU A 61 3.80 4.52 1.74
N SER A 62 3.35 3.74 0.75
CA SER A 62 4.20 3.30 -0.34
C SER A 62 4.42 4.45 -1.33
N VAL A 63 5.69 4.75 -1.63
CA VAL A 63 6.06 5.72 -2.65
C VAL A 63 6.20 5.00 -4.00
N SER A 64 5.29 5.31 -4.92
CA SER A 64 5.32 4.77 -6.29
C SER A 64 6.40 5.46 -7.13
N CYS A 65 6.91 4.79 -8.15
CA CYS A 65 7.78 5.39 -9.17
C CYS A 65 6.97 5.82 -10.40
N THR A 66 7.47 6.82 -11.10
CA THR A 66 6.86 7.30 -12.36
C THR A 66 7.91 7.81 -13.33
N THR A 67 7.62 7.69 -14.62
CA THR A 67 8.42 8.29 -15.70
C THR A 67 8.00 9.72 -16.05
N ARG A 68 6.91 10.21 -15.44
CA ARG A 68 6.46 11.59 -15.60
C ARG A 68 7.45 12.55 -14.93
N ALA A 69 7.70 13.68 -15.52
CA ALA A 69 8.45 14.75 -14.86
C ALA A 69 7.73 15.24 -13.58
N PRO A 70 8.47 15.66 -12.53
CA PRO A 70 7.87 16.23 -11.34
C PRO A 70 7.09 17.51 -11.68
N ARG A 71 5.95 17.72 -11.02
CA ARG A 71 5.17 18.95 -11.07
C ARG A 71 5.73 19.97 -10.07
N PRO A 72 5.41 21.28 -10.22
CA PRO A 72 5.81 22.28 -9.23
C PRO A 72 5.38 21.88 -7.81
N GLY A 73 6.34 21.84 -6.89
CA GLY A 73 6.12 21.47 -5.49
C GLY A 73 6.18 19.99 -5.18
N GLU A 74 6.33 19.12 -6.17
CA GLU A 74 6.63 17.69 -5.95
C GLU A 74 8.14 17.49 -5.73
N GLU A 75 8.48 16.56 -4.83
CA GLU A 75 9.86 16.21 -4.47
C GLU A 75 10.09 14.73 -4.67
N ASP A 76 11.27 14.39 -5.20
CA ASP A 76 11.66 12.98 -5.38
C ASP A 76 11.70 12.24 -4.05
N GLY A 77 11.10 11.05 -4.03
CA GLY A 77 11.00 10.23 -2.83
C GLY A 77 9.88 10.62 -1.87
N ARG A 78 9.15 11.71 -2.10
CA ARG A 78 8.00 12.13 -1.28
C ARG A 78 6.67 11.82 -1.95
N GLU A 79 6.38 12.43 -3.11
CA GLU A 79 5.16 12.16 -3.88
C GLU A 79 5.34 10.93 -4.78
N TYR A 80 6.45 10.91 -5.47
CA TYR A 80 6.89 9.82 -6.34
C TYR A 80 8.41 9.71 -6.31
N ARG A 81 8.91 8.54 -6.68
CA ARG A 81 10.26 8.38 -7.16
C ARG A 81 10.25 8.62 -8.67
N PHE A 82 10.84 9.73 -9.12
CA PHE A 82 10.89 10.10 -10.53
C PHE A 82 12.08 9.40 -11.21
N ILE A 83 11.79 8.49 -12.14
CA ILE A 83 12.80 7.65 -12.80
C ILE A 83 12.70 7.73 -14.32
N GLY A 84 13.78 7.35 -15.02
CA GLY A 84 13.78 7.27 -16.47
C GLY A 84 12.98 6.06 -16.99
N ALA A 85 12.58 6.14 -18.29
CA ALA A 85 11.83 5.06 -18.94
C ALA A 85 12.61 3.74 -18.96
N ASP A 86 13.93 3.78 -19.16
CA ASP A 86 14.78 2.57 -19.18
C ASP A 86 14.84 1.91 -17.79
N GLU A 87 14.99 2.70 -16.72
CA GLU A 87 14.97 2.19 -15.35
C GLU A 87 13.59 1.57 -15.02
N PHE A 88 12.50 2.23 -15.44
CA PHE A 88 11.16 1.69 -15.23
C PHE A 88 10.98 0.35 -15.96
N LYS A 89 11.43 0.27 -17.23
CA LYS A 89 11.38 -0.95 -18.02
C LYS A 89 12.16 -2.08 -17.34
N GLN A 90 13.36 -1.79 -16.84
CA GLN A 90 14.16 -2.76 -16.11
C GLN A 90 13.43 -3.28 -14.87
N LEU A 91 12.87 -2.40 -14.01
CA LEU A 91 12.11 -2.79 -12.83
C LEU A 91 10.92 -3.70 -13.19
N ARG A 92 10.26 -3.45 -14.30
CA ARG A 92 9.16 -4.26 -14.79
C ARG A 92 9.63 -5.64 -15.26
N GLU A 93 10.69 -5.70 -16.05
CA GLU A 93 11.26 -6.96 -16.57
C GLU A 93 11.81 -7.85 -15.44
N GLU A 94 12.41 -7.24 -14.43
CA GLU A 94 12.89 -7.92 -13.21
C GLU A 94 11.75 -8.28 -12.22
N GLN A 95 10.49 -8.00 -12.55
CA GLN A 95 9.31 -8.24 -11.69
C GLN A 95 9.42 -7.59 -10.31
N ARG A 96 10.10 -6.45 -10.22
CA ARG A 96 10.30 -5.68 -8.99
C ARG A 96 9.18 -4.67 -8.72
N LEU A 97 8.20 -4.58 -9.60
CA LEU A 97 6.98 -3.80 -9.38
C LEU A 97 5.86 -4.73 -8.88
N LEU A 98 5.15 -4.29 -7.87
CA LEU A 98 3.96 -4.96 -7.35
C LEU A 98 2.78 -4.82 -8.32
N GLU A 99 2.66 -3.61 -8.85
CA GLU A 99 1.71 -3.23 -9.89
C GLU A 99 2.33 -2.15 -10.78
N TRP A 100 1.81 -1.97 -11.97
CA TRP A 100 2.15 -0.86 -12.85
C TRP A 100 1.04 -0.59 -13.87
N ALA A 101 0.98 0.65 -14.33
CA ALA A 101 0.06 1.08 -15.38
C ALA A 101 0.69 2.19 -16.24
N GLU A 102 0.20 2.30 -17.46
CA GLU A 102 0.45 3.45 -18.33
C GLU A 102 -0.76 4.38 -18.28
N VAL A 103 -0.51 5.64 -17.96
CA VAL A 103 -1.54 6.67 -17.86
C VAL A 103 -1.04 7.92 -18.59
N HIS A 104 -1.75 8.36 -19.62
CA HIS A 104 -1.40 9.52 -20.45
C HIS A 104 0.06 9.51 -20.97
N GLY A 105 0.52 8.35 -21.43
CA GLY A 105 1.88 8.17 -21.99
C GLY A 105 3.01 8.15 -20.96
N ASN A 106 2.69 8.12 -19.67
CA ASN A 106 3.66 7.95 -18.59
C ASN A 106 3.41 6.65 -17.83
N PHE A 107 4.48 6.03 -17.37
CA PHE A 107 4.40 4.84 -16.55
C PHE A 107 4.36 5.21 -15.06
N TYR A 108 3.56 4.45 -14.34
CA TYR A 108 3.45 4.50 -12.88
C TYR A 108 3.55 3.08 -12.34
N GLY A 109 4.24 2.87 -11.23
CA GLY A 109 4.35 1.55 -10.64
C GLY A 109 4.82 1.60 -9.20
N THR A 110 4.44 0.61 -8.44
CA THR A 110 4.74 0.52 -7.00
C THR A 110 5.85 -0.50 -6.79
N PRO A 111 7.02 -0.11 -6.25
CA PRO A 111 8.10 -1.04 -5.91
C PRO A 111 7.62 -2.09 -4.91
N ARG A 112 7.93 -3.36 -5.18
CA ARG A 112 7.45 -4.50 -4.41
C ARG A 112 8.20 -4.72 -3.11
N ASP A 113 9.55 -4.63 -3.15
CA ASP A 113 10.40 -5.03 -2.03
C ASP A 113 10.10 -4.28 -0.71
N PRO A 114 9.85 -2.94 -0.71
CA PRO A 114 9.52 -2.22 0.52
C PRO A 114 8.20 -2.69 1.16
N ILE A 115 7.23 -3.10 0.34
CA ILE A 115 5.93 -3.58 0.80
C ILE A 115 6.06 -4.96 1.40
N ASP A 116 6.75 -5.88 0.71
CA ASP A 116 7.02 -7.23 1.19
C ASP A 116 7.85 -7.20 2.51
N ALA A 117 8.75 -6.24 2.67
CA ALA A 117 9.51 -6.05 3.90
C ALA A 117 8.63 -5.55 5.05
N ALA A 118 7.90 -4.46 4.83
CA ALA A 118 7.04 -3.84 5.85
C ALA A 118 5.96 -4.80 6.36
N THR A 119 5.28 -5.51 5.45
CA THR A 119 4.24 -6.48 5.83
C THR A 119 4.82 -7.66 6.62
N ARG A 120 6.01 -8.15 6.28
CA ARG A 120 6.69 -9.19 7.08
C ARG A 120 7.07 -8.72 8.49
N GLU A 121 7.34 -7.43 8.64
CA GLU A 121 7.61 -6.80 9.95
C GLU A 121 6.32 -6.49 10.75
N GLY A 122 5.15 -6.84 10.23
CA GLY A 122 3.86 -6.58 10.87
C GLY A 122 3.38 -5.14 10.72
N ARG A 123 3.97 -4.35 9.82
CA ARG A 123 3.55 -2.97 9.57
C ARG A 123 2.48 -2.89 8.49
N ASP A 124 1.46 -2.12 8.74
CA ASP A 124 0.42 -1.82 7.77
C ASP A 124 0.94 -0.88 6.67
N VAL A 125 0.58 -1.20 5.43
CA VAL A 125 1.01 -0.46 4.23
C VAL A 125 -0.20 0.11 3.51
N LEU A 126 -0.12 1.39 3.15
CA LEU A 126 -1.12 2.09 2.34
C LEU A 126 -0.59 2.34 0.94
N LEU A 127 -1.33 1.90 -0.06
CA LEU A 127 -1.06 2.13 -1.48
C LEU A 127 -2.02 3.19 -2.02
N GLU A 128 -1.48 4.21 -2.67
CA GLU A 128 -2.25 5.22 -3.39
C GLU A 128 -2.19 4.93 -4.89
N ILE A 129 -3.12 4.13 -5.40
CA ILE A 129 -3.08 3.56 -6.75
C ILE A 129 -4.39 3.79 -7.51
N ASP A 130 -4.38 3.48 -8.80
CA ASP A 130 -5.59 3.46 -9.62
C ASP A 130 -6.27 2.07 -9.62
N TRP A 131 -7.37 1.94 -10.37
CA TRP A 131 -8.11 0.68 -10.43
C TRP A 131 -7.32 -0.44 -11.14
N GLN A 132 -6.43 -0.10 -12.09
CA GLN A 132 -5.61 -1.07 -12.82
C GLN A 132 -4.58 -1.68 -11.88
N GLY A 133 -3.91 -0.83 -11.09
CA GLY A 133 -2.99 -1.25 -10.04
C GLY A 133 -3.68 -2.10 -8.97
N ALA A 134 -4.87 -1.70 -8.53
CA ALA A 134 -5.62 -2.45 -7.52
C ALA A 134 -5.96 -3.89 -7.95
N ARG A 135 -6.24 -4.12 -9.23
CA ARG A 135 -6.43 -5.47 -9.77
C ARG A 135 -5.17 -6.33 -9.67
N GLN A 136 -4.00 -5.75 -9.97
CA GLN A 136 -2.72 -6.45 -9.90
C GLN A 136 -2.33 -6.75 -8.45
N VAL A 137 -2.49 -5.77 -7.54
CA VAL A 137 -2.24 -5.95 -6.11
C VAL A 137 -3.06 -7.10 -5.53
N ARG A 138 -4.33 -7.21 -5.87
CA ARG A 138 -5.20 -8.30 -5.39
C ARG A 138 -4.74 -9.70 -5.81
N GLN A 139 -4.03 -9.83 -6.91
CA GLN A 139 -3.46 -11.12 -7.32
C GLN A 139 -2.34 -11.56 -6.39
N ARG A 140 -1.55 -10.62 -5.87
CA ARG A 140 -0.44 -10.88 -4.95
C ARG A 140 -0.87 -10.91 -3.49
N PHE A 141 -1.75 -9.99 -3.12
CA PHE A 141 -2.32 -9.84 -1.78
C PHE A 141 -3.84 -9.99 -1.86
N PRO A 142 -4.37 -11.23 -1.91
CA PRO A 142 -5.82 -11.45 -2.00
C PRO A 142 -6.61 -10.86 -0.83
N ALA A 143 -5.96 -10.75 0.35
CA ALA A 143 -6.53 -10.16 1.55
C ALA A 143 -6.43 -8.62 1.59
N ALA A 144 -5.82 -7.97 0.57
CA ALA A 144 -5.68 -6.51 0.55
C ALA A 144 -7.05 -5.82 0.59
N ILE A 145 -7.15 -4.78 1.40
CA ILE A 145 -8.39 -4.03 1.64
C ILE A 145 -8.45 -2.85 0.67
N GLY A 146 -9.44 -2.83 -0.21
CA GLY A 146 -9.66 -1.74 -1.16
C GLY A 146 -10.65 -0.70 -0.63
N ILE A 147 -10.24 0.56 -0.61
CA ILE A 147 -11.05 1.72 -0.24
C ILE A 147 -11.25 2.56 -1.50
N PHE A 148 -12.47 2.60 -2.02
CA PHE A 148 -12.80 3.37 -3.20
C PHE A 148 -13.29 4.76 -2.79
N VAL A 149 -12.58 5.80 -3.22
CA VAL A 149 -12.97 7.20 -2.99
C VAL A 149 -13.64 7.72 -4.25
N LEU A 150 -14.90 8.08 -4.12
CA LEU A 150 -15.70 8.65 -5.20
C LEU A 150 -15.91 10.14 -4.98
N PRO A 151 -15.93 10.96 -6.04
CA PRO A 151 -16.34 12.35 -5.93
C PRO A 151 -17.82 12.44 -5.57
N PRO A 152 -18.30 13.55 -4.99
CA PRO A 152 -19.70 13.75 -4.67
C PRO A 152 -20.62 13.69 -5.90
N SER A 153 -20.13 14.15 -7.05
CA SER A 153 -20.81 14.07 -8.34
C SER A 153 -19.82 14.12 -9.49
N ILE A 154 -20.26 13.84 -10.70
CA ILE A 154 -19.46 13.95 -11.93
C ILE A 154 -19.16 15.41 -12.22
N GLU A 155 -20.11 16.30 -12.02
CA GLU A 155 -19.98 17.76 -12.24
C GLU A 155 -18.90 18.35 -11.33
N GLU A 156 -18.85 17.91 -10.06
CA GLU A 156 -17.83 18.33 -9.11
C GLU A 156 -16.46 17.81 -9.53
N LEU A 157 -16.38 16.57 -10.02
CA LEU A 157 -15.14 16.01 -10.54
C LEU A 157 -14.61 16.81 -11.74
N GLU A 158 -15.47 17.10 -12.70
CA GLU A 158 -15.12 17.92 -13.88
C GLU A 158 -14.65 19.31 -13.47
N SER A 159 -15.33 19.95 -12.52
CA SER A 159 -14.94 21.26 -11.99
C SER A 159 -13.53 21.21 -11.39
N ARG A 160 -13.23 20.21 -10.59
CA ARG A 160 -11.90 20.02 -9.97
C ARG A 160 -10.80 19.76 -11.00
N LEU A 161 -11.08 18.95 -12.02
CA LEU A 161 -10.12 18.67 -13.10
C LEU A 161 -9.84 19.92 -13.91
N LYS A 162 -10.87 20.69 -14.29
CA LYS A 162 -10.71 21.98 -15.02
C LYS A 162 -9.93 23.01 -14.19
N ALA A 163 -10.24 23.15 -12.89
CA ALA A 163 -9.52 24.06 -12.01
C ALA A 163 -8.05 23.70 -11.81
N ARG A 164 -7.74 22.40 -11.87
CA ARG A 164 -6.37 21.89 -11.73
C ARG A 164 -5.52 22.14 -12.99
N GLY A 165 -6.11 22.14 -14.18
CA GLY A 165 -5.46 22.46 -15.45
C GLY A 165 -4.27 21.56 -15.81
N GLN A 166 -4.24 20.31 -15.33
CA GLN A 166 -3.06 19.42 -15.40
C GLN A 166 -3.35 18.04 -16.04
N ASP A 167 -4.58 17.79 -16.46
CA ASP A 167 -5.02 16.53 -17.10
C ASP A 167 -5.62 16.83 -18.46
#